data_9425ee96d05fb3bc760e6b777048fe77
#
_entry.id   9425ee96d05fb3bc760e6b777048fe77
#
_cell.length_a   1.000
_cell.length_b   1.000
_cell.length_c   1.000
_cell.angle_alpha   90.00
_cell.angle_beta   90.00
_cell.angle_gamma   90.00
#
_symmetry.space_group_name_H-M   'P 1'
#
loop_
_entity.id
_entity.type
_entity.pdbx_description
1 polymer ?
#
loop_
_entity_poly.entity_id
_entity_poly.type
_entity_poly.pdbx_seq_one_letter_code
_entity_poly.pdbx_strand_id
1 'polypeptide(L)'
;TAFKGTPYARIIDEWFKRTGGEPDPGERNTKLHRLASHLRYITDNNEEHLLQILPNYGLKEEEMKSLIHHACSAKFYGMPRSLQKLLSEIEKETQMNTELATKESEYDAPPPMPVRLPPLIRLLVSKTPKIYRPAVAHAVFPALGAHLWRTTFRYVDNIEHEATLMNVLMAGTGAGKNCISEPINRIMADIRKSDKENIQREKEWKDEMQTKGANKDKRKRPEGLVIQEMDPDTTNAAFVRRMADAEGRFLYTKMNEIDQFDALKTNGNKKALQIMCLAFDPGNVYGQTRVGTGSVCERVCIRFNRNASTTIYKGQTYFRSVLTDGPISRINFCTIPEQPIGSDMPVY
;
A
#
# COMPACT_ATOMS: atom_id res chain seq x y z
N THR A 1 -32.77 3.70 -0.31
CA THR A 1 -32.67 4.04 -1.74
C THR A 1 -31.40 3.47 -2.33
N ALA A 2 -31.57 2.43 -3.16
CA ALA A 2 -30.46 1.67 -3.74
C ALA A 2 -30.82 1.26 -5.19
N PHE A 3 -29.81 1.12 -6.03
CA PHE A 3 -29.94 0.54 -7.36
C PHE A 3 -29.38 -0.89 -7.33
N LYS A 4 -30.20 -1.89 -7.66
CA LYS A 4 -29.85 -3.31 -7.61
C LYS A 4 -29.13 -3.74 -6.32
N GLY A 5 -29.60 -3.25 -5.18
CA GLY A 5 -29.01 -3.55 -3.87
C GLY A 5 -27.82 -2.67 -3.49
N THR A 6 -27.29 -1.84 -4.39
CA THR A 6 -26.19 -0.92 -4.10
C THR A 6 -26.74 0.46 -3.72
N PRO A 7 -26.38 1.02 -2.55
CA PRO A 7 -26.80 2.38 -2.16
C PRO A 7 -26.32 3.41 -3.18
N TYR A 8 -27.16 4.38 -3.55
CA TYR A 8 -26.78 5.46 -4.47
C TYR A 8 -25.58 6.27 -3.96
N ALA A 9 -25.49 6.51 -2.65
CA ALA A 9 -24.35 7.20 -2.06
C ALA A 9 -23.01 6.54 -2.46
N ARG A 10 -22.92 5.21 -2.39
CA ARG A 10 -21.71 4.46 -2.81
C ARG A 10 -21.41 4.64 -4.31
N ILE A 11 -22.45 4.63 -5.15
CA ILE A 11 -22.30 4.85 -6.60
C ILE A 11 -21.76 6.25 -6.87
N ILE A 12 -22.27 7.27 -6.16
CA ILE A 12 -21.88 8.67 -6.27
C ILE A 12 -20.42 8.86 -5.81
N ASP A 13 -20.04 8.30 -4.66
CA ASP A 13 -18.69 8.38 -4.12
C ASP A 13 -17.65 7.76 -5.10
N GLU A 14 -17.95 6.57 -5.62
CA GLU A 14 -17.08 5.93 -6.61
C GLU A 14 -17.02 6.68 -7.93
N TRP A 15 -18.11 7.33 -8.33
CA TRP A 15 -18.11 8.19 -9.51
C TRP A 15 -17.20 9.41 -9.32
N PHE A 16 -17.28 10.09 -8.16
CA PHE A 16 -16.40 11.21 -7.85
C PHE A 16 -14.93 10.81 -7.80
N LYS A 17 -14.59 9.71 -7.16
CA LYS A 17 -13.20 9.19 -7.13
C LYS A 17 -12.61 9.03 -8.54
N ARG A 18 -13.41 8.60 -9.50
CA ARG A 18 -12.98 8.39 -10.90
C ARG A 18 -12.96 9.63 -11.75
N THR A 19 -13.64 10.68 -11.33
CA THR A 19 -13.78 11.92 -12.09
C THR A 19 -13.02 13.10 -11.48
N GLY A 20 -12.02 12.82 -10.64
CA GLY A 20 -11.16 13.83 -10.04
C GLY A 20 -11.64 14.40 -8.71
N GLY A 21 -12.40 13.61 -7.93
CA GLY A 21 -12.86 13.99 -6.60
C GLY A 21 -14.18 14.80 -6.60
N GLU A 22 -14.56 15.29 -5.44
CA GLU A 22 -15.74 16.17 -5.25
C GLU A 22 -15.55 17.52 -5.96
N PRO A 23 -16.65 18.24 -6.30
CA PRO A 23 -16.54 19.48 -7.05
C PRO A 23 -16.00 20.63 -6.22
N ASP A 24 -15.04 21.37 -6.75
CA ASP A 24 -14.62 22.67 -6.23
C ASP A 24 -15.70 23.74 -6.42
N PRO A 25 -15.68 24.85 -5.63
CA PRO A 25 -16.72 25.89 -5.70
C PRO A 25 -17.05 26.41 -7.09
N GLY A 26 -16.09 26.47 -8.02
CA GLY A 26 -16.30 26.93 -9.39
C GLY A 26 -16.78 25.87 -10.39
N GLU A 27 -16.74 24.59 -10.02
CA GLU A 27 -17.06 23.45 -10.90
C GLU A 27 -18.37 22.74 -10.56
N ARG A 28 -19.04 23.15 -9.49
CA ARG A 28 -20.22 22.46 -8.91
C ARG A 28 -21.28 22.16 -9.96
N ASN A 29 -21.73 23.17 -10.69
CA ASN A 29 -22.78 23.04 -11.69
C ASN A 29 -22.42 22.05 -12.80
N THR A 30 -21.22 22.17 -13.36
CA THR A 30 -20.75 21.30 -14.44
C THR A 30 -20.62 19.86 -13.98
N LYS A 31 -20.03 19.64 -12.81
CA LYS A 31 -19.75 18.30 -12.28
C LYS A 31 -21.03 17.60 -11.82
N LEU A 32 -21.94 18.33 -11.17
CA LEU A 32 -23.24 17.80 -10.75
C LEU A 32 -24.17 17.55 -11.95
N HIS A 33 -24.16 18.41 -12.96
CA HIS A 33 -24.88 18.16 -14.22
C HIS A 33 -24.40 16.88 -14.91
N ARG A 34 -23.08 16.67 -14.96
CA ARG A 34 -22.50 15.44 -15.52
C ARG A 34 -22.86 14.21 -14.71
N LEU A 35 -22.84 14.31 -13.37
CA LEU A 35 -23.29 13.24 -12.47
C LEU A 35 -24.77 12.92 -12.69
N ALA A 36 -25.65 13.93 -12.72
CA ALA A 36 -27.08 13.77 -12.99
C ALA A 36 -27.32 13.10 -14.36
N SER A 37 -26.57 13.54 -15.39
CA SER A 37 -26.65 12.95 -16.74
C SER A 37 -26.23 11.49 -16.80
N HIS A 38 -25.39 11.02 -15.87
CA HIS A 38 -25.05 9.61 -15.71
C HIS A 38 -26.11 8.87 -14.88
N LEU A 39 -26.48 9.40 -13.70
CA LEU A 39 -27.40 8.71 -12.80
C LEU A 39 -28.81 8.57 -13.35
N ARG A 40 -29.27 9.42 -14.26
CA ARG A 40 -30.59 9.32 -14.89
C ARG A 40 -30.88 7.96 -15.51
N TYR A 41 -29.84 7.23 -15.96
CA TYR A 41 -29.98 5.88 -16.53
C TYR A 41 -30.30 4.79 -15.51
N ILE A 42 -30.09 5.06 -14.22
CA ILE A 42 -30.34 4.13 -13.12
C ILE A 42 -31.43 4.63 -12.17
N THR A 43 -32.01 5.78 -12.48
CA THR A 43 -33.17 6.37 -11.75
C THR A 43 -34.39 6.49 -12.65
N ASP A 44 -34.43 5.77 -13.77
CA ASP A 44 -35.51 5.81 -14.78
C ASP A 44 -35.84 7.23 -15.28
N ASN A 45 -34.82 8.09 -15.38
CA ASN A 45 -34.94 9.50 -15.77
C ASN A 45 -35.87 10.31 -14.86
N ASN A 46 -36.00 9.91 -13.59
CA ASN A 46 -36.90 10.54 -12.61
C ASN A 46 -36.19 11.72 -11.92
N GLU A 47 -36.66 12.95 -12.19
CA GLU A 47 -36.08 14.19 -11.68
C GLU A 47 -36.21 14.31 -10.14
N GLU A 48 -37.37 13.89 -9.57
CA GLU A 48 -37.60 13.94 -8.13
C GLU A 48 -36.66 12.97 -7.38
N HIS A 49 -36.46 11.79 -7.93
CA HIS A 49 -35.53 10.81 -7.38
C HIS A 49 -34.10 11.31 -7.45
N LEU A 50 -33.68 11.92 -8.57
CA LEU A 50 -32.34 12.52 -8.70
C LEU A 50 -32.14 13.65 -7.69
N LEU A 51 -33.16 14.48 -7.46
CA LEU A 51 -33.08 15.56 -6.46
C LEU A 51 -32.88 15.04 -5.03
N GLN A 52 -33.43 13.86 -4.71
CA GLN A 52 -33.27 13.23 -3.41
C GLN A 52 -31.91 12.60 -3.17
N ILE A 53 -31.25 12.09 -4.22
CA ILE A 53 -30.00 11.33 -4.08
C ILE A 53 -28.74 12.14 -4.37
N LEU A 54 -28.85 13.22 -5.15
CA LEU A 54 -27.70 14.07 -5.51
C LEU A 54 -27.29 14.97 -4.34
N PRO A 55 -26.00 15.02 -3.99
CA PRO A 55 -25.48 16.01 -3.05
C PRO A 55 -25.54 17.41 -3.66
N ASN A 56 -25.92 18.41 -2.89
CA ASN A 56 -26.11 19.78 -3.40
C ASN A 56 -24.85 20.67 -3.36
N TYR A 57 -23.84 20.31 -2.57
CA TYR A 57 -22.61 21.07 -2.37
C TYR A 57 -22.82 22.58 -2.16
N GLY A 58 -23.96 22.95 -1.54
CA GLY A 58 -24.32 24.35 -1.25
C GLY A 58 -24.97 25.11 -2.42
N LEU A 59 -25.39 24.41 -3.49
CA LEU A 59 -26.28 24.98 -4.51
C LEU A 59 -27.71 25.13 -3.95
N LYS A 60 -28.43 26.16 -4.41
CA LYS A 60 -29.85 26.37 -4.06
C LYS A 60 -30.71 25.30 -4.72
N GLU A 61 -31.84 25.00 -4.11
CA GLU A 61 -32.78 23.98 -4.61
C GLU A 61 -33.25 24.25 -6.04
N GLU A 62 -33.51 25.54 -6.37
CA GLU A 62 -33.90 25.94 -7.72
C GLU A 62 -32.82 25.69 -8.76
N GLU A 63 -31.53 25.92 -8.39
CA GLU A 63 -30.38 25.62 -9.24
C GLU A 63 -30.24 24.11 -9.46
N MET A 64 -30.43 23.32 -8.41
CA MET A 64 -30.44 21.86 -8.47
C MET A 64 -31.56 21.33 -9.37
N LYS A 65 -32.78 21.84 -9.23
CA LYS A 65 -33.91 21.49 -10.08
C LYS A 65 -33.64 21.82 -11.56
N SER A 66 -33.13 23.01 -11.84
CA SER A 66 -32.78 23.44 -13.21
C SER A 66 -31.69 22.52 -13.82
N LEU A 67 -30.65 22.22 -13.07
CA LEU A 67 -29.54 21.37 -13.50
C LEU A 67 -30.02 19.93 -13.80
N ILE A 68 -30.84 19.36 -12.92
CA ILE A 68 -31.43 18.02 -13.10
C ILE A 68 -32.37 17.99 -14.30
N HIS A 69 -33.24 19.00 -14.44
CA HIS A 69 -34.14 19.11 -15.57
C HIS A 69 -33.37 19.14 -16.91
N HIS A 70 -32.30 19.94 -17.00
CA HIS A 70 -31.45 19.97 -18.19
C HIS A 70 -30.78 18.60 -18.46
N ALA A 71 -30.32 17.90 -17.42
CA ALA A 71 -29.75 16.58 -17.58
C ALA A 71 -30.76 15.55 -18.06
N CYS A 72 -32.01 15.61 -17.58
CA CYS A 72 -33.09 14.68 -17.93
C CYS A 72 -33.73 14.98 -19.29
N SER A 73 -33.76 16.24 -19.71
CA SER A 73 -34.31 16.67 -21.00
C SER A 73 -33.40 16.35 -22.19
N ALA A 74 -32.14 16.06 -21.97
CA ALA A 74 -31.21 15.68 -23.03
C ALA A 74 -31.64 14.36 -23.69
N LYS A 75 -31.39 14.22 -25.01
CA LYS A 75 -31.74 13.01 -25.77
C LYS A 75 -31.21 11.75 -25.06
N PHE A 76 -32.07 10.73 -24.95
CA PHE A 76 -31.76 9.50 -24.27
C PHE A 76 -31.01 8.56 -25.22
N TYR A 77 -29.73 8.35 -24.98
CA TYR A 77 -28.89 7.36 -25.65
C TYR A 77 -28.68 6.15 -24.74
N GLY A 78 -27.98 5.13 -25.19
CA GLY A 78 -27.59 4.02 -24.31
C GLY A 78 -26.75 4.49 -23.10
N MET A 79 -26.82 3.76 -22.00
CA MET A 79 -26.08 4.07 -20.77
C MET A 79 -24.57 4.27 -21.09
N PRO A 80 -23.94 5.34 -20.59
CA PRO A 80 -22.51 5.60 -20.83
C PRO A 80 -21.63 4.45 -20.40
N ARG A 81 -20.66 4.05 -21.22
CA ARG A 81 -19.73 2.94 -20.94
C ARG A 81 -18.97 3.12 -19.61
N SER A 82 -18.66 4.37 -19.25
CA SER A 82 -18.02 4.70 -17.97
C SER A 82 -18.90 4.33 -16.78
N LEU A 83 -20.21 4.59 -16.84
CA LEU A 83 -21.16 4.22 -15.81
C LEU A 83 -21.39 2.71 -15.78
N GLN A 84 -21.52 2.06 -16.95
CA GLN A 84 -21.65 0.60 -17.02
C GLN A 84 -20.46 -0.10 -16.34
N LYS A 85 -19.24 0.36 -16.65
CA LYS A 85 -18.01 -0.18 -16.05
C LYS A 85 -17.99 0.03 -14.53
N LEU A 86 -18.36 1.23 -14.06
CA LEU A 86 -18.44 1.54 -12.62
C LEU A 86 -19.42 0.61 -11.91
N LEU A 87 -20.64 0.46 -12.45
CA LEU A 87 -21.67 -0.41 -11.84
C LEU A 87 -21.24 -1.88 -11.85
N SER A 88 -20.64 -2.37 -12.93
CA SER A 88 -20.18 -3.77 -13.00
C SER A 88 -19.04 -4.06 -12.02
N GLU A 89 -18.17 -3.10 -11.75
CA GLU A 89 -17.10 -3.26 -10.77
C GLU A 89 -17.65 -3.22 -9.33
N ILE A 90 -18.60 -2.32 -9.02
CA ILE A 90 -19.28 -2.30 -7.73
C ILE A 90 -20.06 -3.61 -7.50
N GLU A 91 -20.75 -4.11 -8.51
CA GLU A 91 -21.51 -5.37 -8.42
C GLU A 91 -20.58 -6.55 -8.16
N LYS A 92 -19.46 -6.64 -8.86
CA LYS A 92 -18.41 -7.65 -8.62
C LYS A 92 -17.84 -7.55 -7.21
N GLU A 93 -17.56 -6.34 -6.73
CA GLU A 93 -17.07 -6.13 -5.37
C GLU A 93 -18.11 -6.55 -4.31
N THR A 94 -19.40 -6.26 -4.56
CA THR A 94 -20.48 -6.62 -3.63
C THR A 94 -20.71 -8.13 -3.60
N GLN A 95 -20.78 -8.78 -4.75
CA GLN A 95 -20.89 -10.25 -4.84
C GLN A 95 -19.75 -10.93 -4.13
N MET A 96 -18.56 -10.43 -4.31
CA MET A 96 -17.35 -10.95 -3.75
C MET A 96 -17.27 -10.79 -2.23
N ASN A 97 -17.73 -9.65 -1.71
CA ASN A 97 -17.82 -9.45 -0.25
C ASN A 97 -18.87 -10.39 0.38
N THR A 98 -19.95 -10.67 -0.34
CA THR A 98 -20.97 -11.64 0.10
C THR A 98 -20.41 -13.07 0.09
N GLU A 99 -19.66 -13.46 -0.95
CA GLU A 99 -19.00 -14.75 -1.02
C GLU A 99 -17.89 -14.91 0.03
N LEU A 100 -17.16 -13.83 0.34
CA LEU A 100 -16.15 -13.84 1.40
C LEU A 100 -16.81 -13.95 2.77
N ALA A 101 -17.87 -13.19 3.04
CA ALA A 101 -18.60 -13.26 4.31
C ALA A 101 -19.25 -14.63 4.55
N THR A 102 -19.70 -15.30 3.50
CA THR A 102 -20.22 -16.68 3.60
C THR A 102 -19.09 -17.72 3.75
N LYS A 103 -17.91 -17.48 3.20
CA LYS A 103 -16.73 -18.35 3.36
C LYS A 103 -15.99 -18.13 4.67
N GLU A 104 -16.00 -16.92 5.23
CA GLU A 104 -15.39 -16.64 6.55
C GLU A 104 -15.99 -17.48 7.68
N SER A 105 -17.22 -17.96 7.55
CA SER A 105 -17.84 -18.89 8.50
C SER A 105 -17.30 -20.34 8.40
N GLU A 106 -16.55 -20.66 7.35
CA GLU A 106 -16.09 -22.02 7.04
C GLU A 106 -14.58 -22.22 7.31
N TYR A 107 -13.82 -21.16 7.60
CA TYR A 107 -12.40 -21.27 7.92
C TYR A 107 -12.19 -21.50 9.43
N ASP A 108 -11.41 -22.51 9.74
CA ASP A 108 -10.90 -22.75 11.10
C ASP A 108 -10.20 -21.51 11.63
N ALA A 109 -10.38 -21.24 12.92
CA ALA A 109 -9.67 -20.16 13.59
C ALA A 109 -8.15 -20.31 13.33
N PRO A 110 -7.41 -19.20 13.18
CA PRO A 110 -5.99 -19.27 12.94
C PRO A 110 -5.31 -20.06 14.09
N PRO A 111 -4.27 -20.84 13.78
CA PRO A 111 -3.61 -21.66 14.79
C PRO A 111 -3.11 -20.78 15.96
N PRO A 112 -3.21 -21.27 17.20
CA PRO A 112 -2.73 -20.52 18.35
C PRO A 112 -1.23 -20.28 18.25
N MET A 113 -0.78 -19.15 18.81
CA MET A 113 0.64 -18.84 18.87
C MET A 113 1.41 -19.95 19.59
N PRO A 114 2.60 -20.38 19.09
CA PRO A 114 3.39 -21.43 19.72
C PRO A 114 3.70 -21.12 21.20
N VAL A 115 3.57 -22.12 22.07
CA VAL A 115 3.85 -21.99 23.51
C VAL A 115 5.34 -21.71 23.74
N ARG A 116 6.22 -22.32 22.93
CA ARG A 116 7.68 -22.10 22.98
C ARG A 116 8.10 -21.16 21.86
N LEU A 117 8.55 -19.99 22.24
CA LEU A 117 9.11 -18.99 21.33
C LEU A 117 10.64 -18.93 21.50
N PRO A 118 11.38 -18.62 20.44
CA PRO A 118 12.80 -18.26 20.56
C PRO A 118 13.00 -17.16 21.63
N PRO A 119 14.08 -17.18 22.41
CA PRO A 119 14.28 -16.26 23.53
C PRO A 119 14.12 -14.78 23.15
N LEU A 120 14.67 -14.38 22.01
CA LEU A 120 14.57 -13.01 21.51
C LEU A 120 13.12 -12.63 21.20
N ILE A 121 12.38 -13.48 20.49
CA ILE A 121 10.97 -13.20 20.16
C ILE A 121 10.13 -13.16 21.45
N ARG A 122 10.35 -14.06 22.38
CA ARG A 122 9.68 -14.04 23.68
C ARG A 122 9.94 -12.74 24.44
N LEU A 123 11.17 -12.25 24.42
CA LEU A 123 11.53 -10.96 25.03
C LEU A 123 10.78 -9.80 24.35
N LEU A 124 10.81 -9.73 23.02
CA LEU A 124 10.17 -8.67 22.24
C LEU A 124 8.65 -8.60 22.45
N VAL A 125 7.98 -9.75 22.63
CA VAL A 125 6.53 -9.78 22.88
C VAL A 125 6.15 -9.80 24.36
N SER A 126 7.11 -9.80 25.28
CA SER A 126 6.87 -10.02 26.72
C SER A 126 5.94 -9.00 27.36
N LYS A 127 6.06 -7.74 26.94
CA LYS A 127 5.24 -6.61 27.40
C LYS A 127 4.01 -6.35 26.52
N THR A 128 3.87 -7.09 25.43
CA THR A 128 2.76 -6.92 24.49
C THR A 128 1.50 -7.56 25.02
N PRO A 129 0.34 -6.89 25.02
CA PRO A 129 -0.96 -7.48 25.32
C PRO A 129 -1.20 -8.75 24.50
N LYS A 130 -1.85 -9.76 25.07
CA LYS A 130 -2.00 -11.09 24.45
C LYS A 130 -2.55 -11.02 23.02
N ILE A 131 -3.54 -10.16 22.80
CA ILE A 131 -4.21 -10.00 21.49
C ILE A 131 -3.24 -9.52 20.38
N TYR A 132 -2.23 -8.72 20.71
CA TYR A 132 -1.28 -8.16 19.74
C TYR A 132 -0.02 -9.01 19.57
N ARG A 133 0.22 -10.02 20.44
CA ARG A 133 1.44 -10.83 20.41
C ARG A 133 1.71 -11.49 19.07
N PRO A 134 0.72 -12.13 18.41
CA PRO A 134 0.95 -12.71 17.08
C PRO A 134 1.39 -11.65 16.05
N ALA A 135 0.70 -10.52 15.98
CA ALA A 135 1.02 -9.44 15.04
C ALA A 135 2.44 -8.89 15.29
N VAL A 136 2.81 -8.65 16.55
CA VAL A 136 4.16 -8.18 16.89
C VAL A 136 5.21 -9.24 16.60
N ALA A 137 4.97 -10.51 16.96
CA ALA A 137 5.91 -11.60 16.70
C ALA A 137 6.24 -11.77 15.22
N HIS A 138 5.24 -11.61 14.34
CA HIS A 138 5.46 -11.65 12.89
C HIS A 138 6.14 -10.39 12.35
N ALA A 139 5.75 -9.23 12.83
CA ALA A 139 6.27 -7.95 12.33
C ALA A 139 7.73 -7.68 12.71
N VAL A 140 8.26 -8.29 13.78
CA VAL A 140 9.67 -8.09 14.16
C VAL A 140 10.64 -8.82 13.24
N PHE A 141 10.23 -9.91 12.57
CA PHE A 141 11.12 -10.70 11.72
C PHE A 141 11.77 -9.91 10.56
N PRO A 142 11.05 -9.12 9.75
CA PRO A 142 11.68 -8.34 8.69
C PRO A 142 12.69 -7.31 9.22
N ALA A 143 12.42 -6.69 10.37
CA ALA A 143 13.35 -5.76 11.00
C ALA A 143 14.59 -6.48 11.54
N LEU A 144 14.43 -7.63 12.21
CA LEU A 144 15.56 -8.47 12.64
C LEU A 144 16.38 -8.97 11.45
N GLY A 145 15.71 -9.38 10.37
CA GLY A 145 16.37 -9.82 9.14
C GLY A 145 17.28 -8.76 8.53
N ALA A 146 16.97 -7.47 8.69
CA ALA A 146 17.81 -6.38 8.22
C ALA A 146 19.21 -6.34 8.86
N HIS A 147 19.39 -6.95 10.03
CA HIS A 147 20.68 -7.11 10.73
C HIS A 147 21.44 -8.37 10.34
N LEU A 148 20.80 -9.32 9.64
CA LEU A 148 21.38 -10.64 9.32
C LEU A 148 22.14 -10.66 7.98
N TRP A 149 22.83 -9.59 7.62
CA TRP A 149 23.65 -9.58 6.43
C TRP A 149 24.85 -10.55 6.59
N ARG A 150 25.28 -11.18 5.49
CA ARG A 150 26.28 -12.25 5.47
C ARG A 150 25.90 -13.50 6.28
N THR A 151 24.61 -13.67 6.57
CA THR A 151 24.08 -14.85 7.25
C THR A 151 23.25 -15.64 6.25
N THR A 152 23.63 -16.89 6.01
CA THR A 152 22.89 -17.82 5.15
C THR A 152 22.46 -19.03 5.95
N PHE A 153 21.43 -19.70 5.48
CA PHE A 153 20.99 -20.98 6.00
C PHE A 153 20.61 -21.91 4.84
N ARG A 154 20.89 -23.20 5.01
CA ARG A 154 20.51 -24.19 4.02
C ARG A 154 19.10 -24.69 4.32
N TYR A 155 18.22 -24.58 3.35
CA TYR A 155 16.84 -25.01 3.46
C TYR A 155 16.64 -26.45 2.95
N VAL A 156 15.39 -26.99 3.02
CA VAL A 156 15.06 -28.36 2.59
C VAL A 156 15.29 -28.63 1.10
N ASP A 157 15.35 -27.60 0.28
CA ASP A 157 15.69 -27.62 -1.15
C ASP A 157 17.20 -27.76 -1.40
N ASN A 158 18.00 -27.83 -0.34
CA ASN A 158 19.46 -27.88 -0.36
C ASN A 158 20.14 -26.64 -0.96
N ILE A 159 19.44 -25.52 -1.03
CA ILE A 159 19.94 -24.23 -1.49
C ILE A 159 20.22 -23.32 -0.29
N GLU A 160 21.23 -22.46 -0.40
CA GLU A 160 21.50 -21.43 0.60
C GLU A 160 20.59 -20.24 0.41
N HIS A 161 19.87 -19.89 1.47
CA HIS A 161 18.96 -18.75 1.53
C HIS A 161 19.47 -17.68 2.49
N GLU A 162 19.07 -16.44 2.23
CA GLU A 162 19.29 -15.29 3.10
C GLU A 162 18.00 -14.91 3.84
N ALA A 163 18.10 -14.06 4.87
CA ALA A 163 16.96 -13.64 5.69
C ALA A 163 16.06 -12.62 5.01
N THR A 164 15.54 -12.94 3.83
CA THR A 164 14.52 -12.13 3.13
C THR A 164 13.15 -12.41 3.72
N LEU A 165 12.58 -11.41 4.38
CA LEU A 165 11.35 -11.53 5.15
C LEU A 165 10.39 -10.38 4.83
N MET A 166 9.16 -10.74 4.49
CA MET A 166 8.11 -9.77 4.16
C MET A 166 6.88 -10.08 5.00
N ASN A 167 6.35 -9.07 5.68
CA ASN A 167 5.18 -9.21 6.53
C ASN A 167 4.11 -8.18 6.18
N VAL A 168 2.87 -8.61 6.16
CA VAL A 168 1.69 -7.75 5.97
C VAL A 168 0.71 -7.98 7.12
N LEU A 169 0.48 -6.93 7.89
CA LEU A 169 -0.52 -6.90 8.95
C LEU A 169 -1.84 -6.38 8.39
N MET A 170 -2.85 -7.26 8.31
CA MET A 170 -4.19 -6.92 7.88
C MET A 170 -5.14 -6.96 9.08
N ALA A 171 -5.72 -5.83 9.46
CA ALA A 171 -6.65 -5.76 10.58
C ALA A 171 -7.69 -4.65 10.39
N GLY A 172 -8.79 -4.71 11.11
CA GLY A 172 -9.86 -3.71 11.06
C GLY A 172 -9.39 -2.28 11.31
N THR A 173 -10.23 -1.31 10.97
CA THR A 173 -9.99 0.09 11.33
C THR A 173 -10.06 0.23 12.85
N GLY A 174 -9.09 0.93 13.44
CA GLY A 174 -9.05 1.07 14.91
C GLY A 174 -8.52 -0.16 15.66
N ALA A 175 -8.20 -1.27 15.02
CA ALA A 175 -7.75 -2.52 15.66
C ALA A 175 -6.37 -2.44 16.36
N GLY A 176 -5.73 -1.28 16.43
CA GLY A 176 -4.45 -1.13 17.12
C GLY A 176 -3.23 -1.59 16.33
N LYS A 177 -3.26 -1.48 14.99
CA LYS A 177 -2.13 -1.85 14.09
C LYS A 177 -0.80 -1.20 14.47
N ASN A 178 -0.82 -0.07 15.19
CA ASN A 178 0.39 0.60 15.67
C ASN A 178 1.18 -0.20 16.71
N CYS A 179 0.62 -1.28 17.25
CA CYS A 179 1.30 -2.16 18.21
C CYS A 179 2.67 -2.68 17.73
N ILE A 180 2.87 -2.77 16.40
CA ILE A 180 4.14 -3.22 15.82
C ILE A 180 5.20 -2.12 15.77
N SER A 181 4.83 -0.85 15.96
CA SER A 181 5.73 0.28 15.69
C SER A 181 6.88 0.38 16.68
N GLU A 182 6.59 0.31 17.97
CA GLU A 182 7.63 0.44 19.01
C GLU A 182 8.66 -0.69 18.97
N PRO A 183 8.27 -1.99 18.89
CA PRO A 183 9.24 -3.08 18.73
C PRO A 183 10.13 -2.91 17.49
N ILE A 184 9.56 -2.54 16.35
CA ILE A 184 10.32 -2.29 15.12
C ILE A 184 11.27 -1.11 15.31
N ASN A 185 10.82 -0.01 15.92
CA ASN A 185 11.65 1.16 16.16
C ASN A 185 12.88 0.84 17.01
N ARG A 186 12.72 0.01 18.04
CA ARG A 186 13.83 -0.45 18.90
C ARG A 186 14.82 -1.30 18.14
N ILE A 187 14.35 -2.26 17.32
CA ILE A 187 15.20 -3.12 16.50
C ILE A 187 15.98 -2.29 15.47
N MET A 188 15.34 -1.30 14.84
CA MET A 188 15.95 -0.48 13.79
C MET A 188 16.80 0.70 14.32
N ALA A 189 16.89 0.89 15.62
CA ALA A 189 17.52 2.08 16.20
C ALA A 189 18.98 2.27 15.76
N ASP A 190 19.78 1.21 15.76
CA ASP A 190 21.20 1.26 15.39
C ASP A 190 21.37 1.52 13.88
N ILE A 191 20.56 0.88 13.04
CA ILE A 191 20.55 1.11 11.60
C ILE A 191 20.21 2.58 11.32
N ARG A 192 19.15 3.11 11.95
CA ARG A 192 18.75 4.52 11.79
C ARG A 192 19.82 5.51 12.24
N LYS A 193 20.56 5.18 13.29
CA LYS A 193 21.68 6.02 13.73
C LYS A 193 22.77 6.09 12.67
N SER A 194 23.15 4.95 12.12
CA SER A 194 24.13 4.86 11.01
C SER A 194 23.61 5.56 9.75
N ASP A 195 22.37 5.31 9.39
CA ASP A 195 21.72 5.92 8.21
C ASP A 195 21.69 7.44 8.31
N LYS A 196 21.39 7.99 9.49
CA LYS A 196 21.36 9.44 9.72
C LYS A 196 22.69 10.11 9.38
N GLU A 197 23.81 9.53 9.75
CA GLU A 197 25.14 10.03 9.43
C GLU A 197 25.40 10.01 7.92
N ASN A 198 25.04 8.92 7.25
CA ASN A 198 25.21 8.80 5.80
C ASN A 198 24.25 9.68 5.00
N ILE A 199 23.01 9.84 5.45
CA ILE A 199 22.03 10.79 4.87
C ILE A 199 22.58 12.22 4.96
N GLN A 200 23.16 12.60 6.09
CA GLN A 200 23.75 13.93 6.28
C GLN A 200 24.94 14.15 5.32
N ARG A 201 25.84 13.16 5.18
CA ARG A 201 26.98 13.20 4.23
C ARG A 201 26.49 13.33 2.78
N GLU A 202 25.44 12.60 2.41
CA GLU A 202 24.87 12.69 1.07
C GLU A 202 24.22 14.05 0.83
N LYS A 203 23.52 14.60 1.82
CA LYS A 203 22.90 15.94 1.75
C LYS A 203 23.95 17.01 1.56
N GLU A 204 24.98 17.03 2.37
CA GLU A 204 26.09 18.00 2.28
C GLU A 204 26.75 17.97 0.89
N TRP A 205 26.97 16.79 0.35
CA TRP A 205 27.47 16.64 -1.02
C TRP A 205 26.48 17.22 -2.06
N LYS A 206 25.19 16.95 -1.94
CA LYS A 206 24.17 17.49 -2.86
C LYS A 206 24.09 19.01 -2.78
N ASP A 207 24.12 19.58 -1.59
CA ASP A 207 24.07 21.02 -1.38
C ASP A 207 25.33 21.70 -1.96
N GLU A 208 26.51 21.08 -1.78
CA GLU A 208 27.76 21.55 -2.40
C GLU A 208 27.69 21.51 -3.94
N MET A 209 27.10 20.46 -4.50
CA MET A 209 26.97 20.32 -5.95
C MET A 209 25.97 21.30 -6.56
N GLN A 210 24.92 21.69 -5.82
CA GLN A 210 23.95 22.70 -6.28
C GLN A 210 24.52 24.13 -6.24
N THR A 211 25.38 24.43 -5.28
CA THR A 211 25.98 25.75 -5.13
C THR A 211 27.14 26.01 -6.11
N LYS A 212 27.76 24.96 -6.64
CA LYS A 212 28.85 25.05 -7.63
C LYS A 212 28.27 25.20 -9.04
N GLY A 213 28.52 26.34 -9.67
CA GLY A 213 28.13 26.56 -11.09
C GLY A 213 28.71 25.51 -12.04
N ALA A 214 28.17 25.43 -13.25
CA ALA A 214 28.38 24.35 -14.24
C ALA A 214 29.84 24.07 -14.64
N ASN A 215 30.78 24.97 -14.38
CA ASN A 215 32.18 24.91 -14.82
C ASN A 215 33.20 24.65 -13.71
N LYS A 216 32.80 24.26 -12.48
CA LYS A 216 33.74 23.93 -11.42
C LYS A 216 33.85 22.43 -11.22
N ASP A 217 35.06 21.96 -10.84
CA ASP A 217 35.35 20.56 -10.54
C ASP A 217 34.27 19.93 -9.64
N LYS A 218 33.53 19.00 -10.22
CA LYS A 218 32.47 18.29 -9.52
C LYS A 218 33.11 17.28 -8.60
N ARG A 219 32.94 17.46 -7.29
CA ARG A 219 33.33 16.48 -6.29
C ARG A 219 32.59 15.17 -6.53
N LYS A 220 33.31 14.05 -6.57
CA LYS A 220 32.67 12.73 -6.66
C LYS A 220 31.74 12.50 -5.48
N ARG A 221 30.68 11.76 -5.71
CA ARG A 221 29.77 11.32 -4.65
C ARG A 221 30.56 10.56 -3.59
N PRO A 222 30.34 10.83 -2.27
CA PRO A 222 31.04 10.09 -1.22
C PRO A 222 30.84 8.59 -1.35
N GLU A 223 31.89 7.82 -1.10
CA GLU A 223 31.83 6.36 -1.04
C GLU A 223 31.31 5.89 0.32
N GLY A 224 30.84 4.63 0.40
CA GLY A 224 30.35 4.02 1.63
C GLY A 224 29.08 4.67 2.18
N LEU A 225 28.23 5.19 1.33
CA LEU A 225 26.91 5.76 1.73
C LEU A 225 25.88 4.64 1.94
N VAL A 226 26.12 3.79 2.92
CA VAL A 226 25.17 2.73 3.29
C VAL A 226 23.98 3.34 3.99
N ILE A 227 22.80 3.27 3.39
CA ILE A 227 21.52 3.69 3.96
C ILE A 227 20.56 2.52 3.78
N GLN A 228 20.16 1.89 4.88
CA GLN A 228 19.39 0.66 4.87
C GLN A 228 17.88 0.89 4.99
N GLU A 229 17.44 1.84 5.80
CA GLU A 229 16.00 2.15 5.91
C GLU A 229 15.59 3.09 4.77
N MET A 230 14.58 2.67 4.03
CA MET A 230 14.08 3.42 2.87
C MET A 230 12.67 3.93 3.11
N ASP A 231 12.39 5.11 2.56
CA ASP A 231 11.03 5.62 2.47
C ASP A 231 10.19 4.74 1.55
N PRO A 232 8.91 4.52 1.87
CA PRO A 232 7.99 3.77 1.02
C PRO A 232 7.84 4.35 -0.39
N ASP A 233 7.95 5.67 -0.51
CA ASP A 233 7.84 6.42 -1.78
C ASP A 233 9.20 6.55 -2.49
N THR A 234 9.86 5.43 -2.73
CA THR A 234 11.17 5.40 -3.37
C THR A 234 11.03 5.01 -4.84
N THR A 235 11.64 5.80 -5.75
CA THR A 235 11.67 5.46 -7.17
C THR A 235 12.55 4.23 -7.44
N ASN A 236 12.27 3.52 -8.55
CA ASN A 236 13.05 2.34 -8.92
C ASN A 236 14.56 2.64 -9.10
N ALA A 237 14.90 3.81 -9.63
CA ALA A 237 16.30 4.23 -9.79
C ALA A 237 16.97 4.46 -8.43
N ALA A 238 16.27 5.10 -7.50
CA ALA A 238 16.76 5.30 -6.13
C ALA A 238 16.91 3.97 -5.39
N PHE A 239 15.96 3.04 -5.57
CA PHE A 239 16.04 1.69 -5.01
C PHE A 239 17.28 0.95 -5.47
N VAL A 240 17.54 0.91 -6.79
CA VAL A 240 18.75 0.23 -7.34
C VAL A 240 20.03 0.89 -6.83
N ARG A 241 20.07 2.22 -6.75
CA ARG A 241 21.22 2.94 -6.21
C ARG A 241 21.45 2.60 -4.72
N ARG A 242 20.41 2.64 -3.90
CA ARG A 242 20.49 2.27 -2.48
C ARG A 242 20.94 0.83 -2.29
N MET A 243 20.44 -0.09 -3.14
CA MET A 243 20.85 -1.49 -3.11
C MET A 243 22.32 -1.67 -3.48
N ALA A 244 22.83 -0.93 -4.47
CA ALA A 244 24.25 -0.92 -4.84
C ALA A 244 25.12 -0.38 -3.70
N ASP A 245 24.69 0.72 -3.06
CA ASP A 245 25.39 1.36 -1.94
C ASP A 245 25.34 0.52 -0.64
N ALA A 246 24.41 -0.42 -0.53
CA ALA A 246 24.18 -1.20 0.69
C ALA A 246 25.29 -2.22 1.00
N GLU A 247 26.25 -2.44 0.08
CA GLU A 247 27.40 -3.33 0.28
C GLU A 247 27.01 -4.75 0.74
N GLY A 248 25.89 -5.27 0.21
CA GLY A 248 25.36 -6.59 0.57
C GLY A 248 24.48 -6.62 1.81
N ARG A 249 24.19 -5.50 2.43
CA ARG A 249 23.22 -5.41 3.53
C ARG A 249 21.80 -5.39 3.01
N PHE A 250 20.85 -5.74 3.88
CA PHE A 250 19.43 -5.67 3.56
C PHE A 250 18.93 -4.23 3.62
N LEU A 251 18.19 -3.82 2.60
CA LEU A 251 17.31 -2.66 2.70
C LEU A 251 16.04 -3.04 3.44
N TYR A 252 15.48 -2.10 4.16
CA TYR A 252 14.27 -2.28 4.94
C TYR A 252 13.29 -1.13 4.70
N THR A 253 11.99 -1.43 4.66
CA THR A 253 10.95 -0.39 4.68
C THR A 253 9.77 -0.79 5.54
N LYS A 254 9.19 0.20 6.22
CA LYS A 254 7.93 0.08 6.94
C LYS A 254 6.87 0.96 6.27
N MET A 255 5.79 0.35 5.85
CA MET A 255 4.67 1.00 5.18
C MET A 255 3.45 1.02 6.10
N ASN A 256 2.84 2.18 6.25
CA ASN A 256 1.60 2.30 7.01
C ASN A 256 0.37 1.90 6.17
N GLU A 257 0.50 1.94 4.83
CA GLU A 257 -0.51 1.52 3.88
C GLU A 257 0.13 0.69 2.76
N ILE A 258 -0.55 -0.39 2.36
CA ILE A 258 0.00 -1.36 1.39
C ILE A 258 0.28 -0.76 0.01
N ASP A 259 -0.51 0.22 -0.42
CA ASP A 259 -0.40 0.86 -1.72
C ASP A 259 0.78 1.85 -1.83
N GLN A 260 1.40 2.24 -0.71
CA GLN A 260 2.63 3.03 -0.74
C GLN A 260 3.76 2.33 -1.53
N PHE A 261 3.72 1.00 -1.61
CA PHE A 261 4.68 0.24 -2.43
C PHE A 261 4.46 0.43 -3.94
N ASP A 262 3.33 0.94 -4.34
CA ASP A 262 3.02 1.22 -5.73
C ASP A 262 3.80 2.42 -6.31
N ALA A 263 4.46 3.21 -5.48
CA ALA A 263 5.37 4.28 -5.92
C ALA A 263 6.53 3.76 -6.78
N LEU A 264 6.92 2.49 -6.61
CA LEU A 264 7.85 1.81 -7.51
C LEU A 264 7.24 1.48 -8.90
N LYS A 265 5.94 1.74 -9.08
CA LYS A 265 5.28 1.58 -10.39
C LYS A 265 5.68 2.73 -11.31
N THR A 266 6.45 2.43 -12.33
CA THR A 266 6.64 3.32 -13.47
C THR A 266 5.81 2.78 -14.63
N ASN A 267 4.88 3.57 -15.15
CA ASN A 267 4.07 3.25 -16.34
C ASN A 267 3.24 1.95 -16.26
N GLY A 268 2.50 1.72 -15.16
CA GLY A 268 1.56 0.61 -15.07
C GLY A 268 2.15 -0.79 -14.89
N ASN A 269 3.47 -0.91 -14.81
CA ASN A 269 4.13 -2.20 -14.61
C ASN A 269 4.21 -2.57 -13.12
N LYS A 270 3.90 -3.82 -12.78
CA LYS A 270 3.92 -4.42 -11.45
C LYS A 270 5.36 -4.65 -10.92
N LYS A 271 6.27 -3.67 -11.06
CA LYS A 271 7.70 -3.82 -10.69
C LYS A 271 7.93 -4.10 -9.21
N ALA A 272 7.09 -3.51 -8.35
CA ALA A 272 7.17 -3.75 -6.92
C ALA A 272 7.03 -5.24 -6.56
N LEU A 273 6.07 -5.92 -7.21
CA LEU A 273 5.84 -7.36 -7.02
C LEU A 273 6.99 -8.19 -7.58
N GLN A 274 7.56 -7.79 -8.71
CA GLN A 274 8.74 -8.44 -9.29
C GLN A 274 9.95 -8.34 -8.34
N ILE A 275 10.20 -7.17 -7.75
CA ILE A 275 11.27 -6.98 -6.76
C ILE A 275 11.06 -7.89 -5.56
N MET A 276 9.82 -8.05 -5.08
CA MET A 276 9.50 -8.96 -3.98
C MET A 276 9.78 -10.41 -4.31
N CYS A 277 9.42 -10.86 -5.51
CA CYS A 277 9.72 -12.22 -5.96
C CYS A 277 11.24 -12.43 -6.06
N LEU A 278 11.94 -11.53 -6.73
CA LEU A 278 13.38 -11.61 -6.90
C LEU A 278 14.15 -11.62 -5.57
N ALA A 279 13.71 -10.84 -4.59
CA ALA A 279 14.38 -10.79 -3.29
C ALA A 279 14.43 -12.16 -2.57
N PHE A 280 13.46 -13.04 -2.86
CA PHE A 280 13.41 -14.39 -2.30
C PHE A 280 14.28 -15.40 -3.05
N ASP A 281 14.63 -15.12 -4.30
CA ASP A 281 15.35 -16.07 -5.14
C ASP A 281 16.86 -15.96 -4.86
N PRO A 282 17.53 -17.03 -4.38
CA PRO A 282 18.96 -17.02 -4.16
C PRO A 282 19.73 -16.65 -5.43
N GLY A 283 20.74 -15.78 -5.29
CA GLY A 283 21.54 -15.33 -6.42
C GLY A 283 20.80 -14.46 -7.45
N ASN A 284 19.67 -13.88 -7.06
CA ASN A 284 18.91 -12.98 -7.93
C ASN A 284 19.77 -11.84 -8.47
N VAL A 285 19.43 -11.37 -9.65
CA VAL A 285 20.08 -10.20 -10.28
C VAL A 285 19.00 -9.28 -10.82
N TYR A 286 19.05 -8.03 -10.41
CA TYR A 286 18.18 -6.97 -10.89
C TYR A 286 18.99 -5.79 -11.39
N GLY A 287 18.62 -5.21 -12.50
CA GLY A 287 19.37 -4.10 -13.08
C GLY A 287 18.47 -3.07 -13.72
N GLN A 288 18.99 -1.87 -13.78
CA GLN A 288 18.41 -0.79 -14.56
C GLN A 288 19.49 -0.18 -15.45
N THR A 289 19.27 -0.24 -16.76
CA THR A 289 20.15 0.37 -17.74
C THR A 289 19.46 1.58 -18.37
N ARG A 290 20.08 2.75 -18.30
CA ARG A 290 19.64 3.97 -18.95
C ARG A 290 20.82 4.65 -19.61
N VAL A 291 20.60 5.24 -20.79
CA VAL A 291 21.66 5.81 -21.66
C VAL A 291 22.07 7.25 -21.25
N GLY A 292 21.34 7.91 -20.34
CA GLY A 292 21.63 9.29 -19.94
C GLY A 292 22.88 9.41 -19.06
N THR A 293 23.69 10.44 -19.27
CA THR A 293 24.81 10.81 -18.38
C THR A 293 24.28 11.15 -17.00
N GLY A 294 24.69 10.40 -15.98
CA GLY A 294 24.18 10.53 -14.60
C GLY A 294 23.02 9.58 -14.25
N SER A 295 22.58 8.75 -15.20
CA SER A 295 21.59 7.71 -14.94
C SER A 295 22.19 6.56 -14.13
N VAL A 296 21.35 5.90 -13.33
CA VAL A 296 21.72 4.67 -12.63
C VAL A 296 21.87 3.55 -13.67
N CYS A 297 23.06 2.96 -13.74
CA CYS A 297 23.37 1.82 -14.60
C CYS A 297 24.07 0.75 -13.76
N GLU A 298 23.30 0.11 -12.88
CA GLU A 298 23.79 -0.84 -11.90
C GLU A 298 23.06 -2.17 -12.04
N ARG A 299 23.79 -3.25 -11.76
CA ARG A 299 23.21 -4.59 -11.53
C ARG A 299 23.43 -4.97 -10.08
N VAL A 300 22.36 -5.29 -9.37
CA VAL A 300 22.38 -5.54 -7.94
C VAL A 300 21.71 -6.88 -7.62
N CYS A 301 22.14 -7.50 -6.54
CA CYS A 301 21.41 -8.57 -5.90
C CYS A 301 20.43 -7.95 -4.90
N ILE A 302 19.14 -8.22 -5.06
CA ILE A 302 18.12 -7.62 -4.19
C ILE A 302 18.13 -8.33 -2.84
N ARG A 303 18.38 -7.56 -1.77
CA ARG A 303 18.23 -7.93 -0.36
C ARG A 303 17.29 -6.93 0.29
N PHE A 304 16.04 -7.31 0.41
CA PHE A 304 14.98 -6.37 0.79
C PHE A 304 13.97 -7.00 1.73
N ASN A 305 13.82 -6.39 2.91
CA ASN A 305 12.86 -6.76 3.95
C ASN A 305 11.82 -5.67 4.13
N ARG A 306 10.58 -6.05 4.43
CA ARG A 306 9.53 -5.06 4.62
C ARG A 306 8.45 -5.47 5.61
N ASN A 307 7.86 -4.46 6.22
CA ASN A 307 6.58 -4.53 6.91
C ASN A 307 5.57 -3.61 6.22
N ALA A 308 4.35 -4.09 6.05
CA ALA A 308 3.24 -3.26 5.60
C ALA A 308 2.03 -3.47 6.52
N SER A 309 1.21 -2.44 6.66
CA SER A 309 -0.07 -2.52 7.37
C SER A 309 -1.18 -2.11 6.43
N THR A 310 -2.37 -2.69 6.59
CA THR A 310 -3.54 -2.30 5.81
C THR A 310 -4.82 -2.74 6.49
N THR A 311 -5.96 -2.28 6.00
CA THR A 311 -7.25 -2.87 6.37
C THR A 311 -7.45 -4.21 5.65
N ILE A 312 -8.27 -5.09 6.21
CA ILE A 312 -8.56 -6.40 5.62
C ILE A 312 -9.06 -6.24 4.19
N TYR A 313 -10.07 -5.40 3.98
CA TYR A 313 -10.65 -5.15 2.65
C TYR A 313 -9.62 -4.62 1.63
N LYS A 314 -8.83 -3.61 2.02
CA LYS A 314 -7.82 -3.02 1.14
C LYS A 314 -6.72 -4.03 0.79
N GLY A 315 -6.29 -4.83 1.76
CA GLY A 315 -5.32 -5.90 1.55
C GLY A 315 -5.83 -6.97 0.60
N GLN A 316 -7.03 -7.47 0.81
CA GLN A 316 -7.67 -8.43 -0.08
C GLN A 316 -7.79 -7.90 -1.52
N THR A 317 -8.26 -6.67 -1.69
CA THR A 317 -8.37 -6.01 -3.00
C THR A 317 -7.02 -5.87 -3.68
N TYR A 318 -6.00 -5.43 -2.94
CA TYR A 318 -4.64 -5.27 -3.45
C TYR A 318 -4.05 -6.61 -3.94
N PHE A 319 -4.10 -7.63 -3.09
CA PHE A 319 -3.50 -8.93 -3.40
C PHE A 319 -4.31 -9.75 -4.39
N ARG A 320 -5.62 -9.52 -4.51
CA ARG A 320 -6.45 -10.22 -5.49
C ARG A 320 -5.93 -10.06 -6.93
N SER A 321 -5.45 -8.89 -7.30
CA SER A 321 -4.89 -8.62 -8.62
C SER A 321 -3.59 -9.39 -8.90
N VAL A 322 -3.01 -10.05 -7.89
CA VAL A 322 -1.70 -10.71 -7.94
C VAL A 322 -1.69 -12.12 -7.39
N LEU A 323 -2.87 -12.70 -7.12
CA LEU A 323 -3.02 -14.05 -6.56
C LEU A 323 -2.32 -15.13 -7.38
N THR A 324 -2.27 -14.96 -8.71
CA THR A 324 -1.68 -15.93 -9.65
C THR A 324 -0.18 -15.71 -9.88
N ASP A 325 0.41 -14.61 -9.41
CA ASP A 325 1.74 -14.17 -9.84
C ASP A 325 2.87 -14.53 -8.85
N GLY A 326 2.64 -15.42 -7.89
CA GLY A 326 3.67 -15.92 -6.96
C GLY A 326 4.09 -15.01 -5.79
N PRO A 327 3.83 -13.67 -5.75
CA PRO A 327 4.25 -12.83 -4.63
C PRO A 327 3.63 -13.21 -3.29
N ILE A 328 2.40 -13.71 -3.30
CA ILE A 328 1.64 -14.05 -2.09
C ILE A 328 2.31 -15.17 -1.30
N SER A 329 2.87 -16.17 -1.98
CA SER A 329 3.59 -17.27 -1.32
C SER A 329 4.87 -16.85 -0.59
N ARG A 330 5.33 -15.62 -0.82
CA ARG A 330 6.55 -15.04 -0.25
C ARG A 330 6.28 -14.03 0.88
N ILE A 331 5.02 -13.82 1.19
CA ILE A 331 4.59 -12.85 2.22
C ILE A 331 4.02 -13.61 3.41
N ASN A 332 4.46 -13.23 4.59
CA ASN A 332 3.83 -13.62 5.83
C ASN A 332 2.66 -12.67 6.12
N PHE A 333 1.46 -13.23 6.25
CA PHE A 333 0.27 -12.49 6.60
C PHE A 333 -0.07 -12.70 8.07
N CYS A 334 -0.35 -11.62 8.77
CA CYS A 334 -0.85 -11.67 10.14
C CYS A 334 -2.03 -10.73 10.34
N THR A 335 -2.80 -10.98 11.37
CA THR A 335 -3.98 -10.19 11.72
C THR A 335 -4.04 -9.90 13.20
N ILE A 336 -4.88 -8.95 13.58
CA ILE A 336 -5.32 -8.69 14.95
C ILE A 336 -6.80 -9.08 15.00
N PRO A 337 -7.22 -9.97 15.89
CA PRO A 337 -8.62 -10.34 16.05
C PRO A 337 -9.51 -9.12 16.28
N GLU A 338 -10.69 -9.11 15.68
CA GLU A 338 -11.69 -8.08 15.94
C GLU A 338 -12.15 -8.14 17.39
N GLN A 339 -12.33 -6.97 17.99
CA GLN A 339 -12.87 -6.83 19.32
C GLN A 339 -14.36 -6.49 19.24
N PRO A 340 -15.17 -6.97 20.19
CA PRO A 340 -16.57 -6.56 20.28
C PRO A 340 -16.69 -5.03 20.37
N ILE A 341 -17.71 -4.46 19.72
CA ILE A 341 -18.00 -3.03 19.81
C ILE A 341 -18.24 -2.65 21.26
N GLY A 342 -17.56 -1.60 21.73
CA GLY A 342 -17.67 -1.14 23.13
C GLY A 342 -16.72 -1.81 24.11
N SER A 343 -15.89 -2.76 23.67
CA SER A 343 -14.82 -3.29 24.52
C SER A 343 -13.64 -2.31 24.61
N ASP A 344 -13.03 -2.25 25.81
CA ASP A 344 -11.82 -1.46 25.98
C ASP A 344 -10.66 -2.04 25.17
N MET A 345 -10.02 -1.20 24.39
CA MET A 345 -8.81 -1.58 23.67
C MET A 345 -7.65 -1.71 24.65
N PRO A 346 -6.90 -2.83 24.63
CA PRO A 346 -5.73 -2.97 25.50
C PRO A 346 -4.72 -1.86 25.25
N VAL A 347 -4.31 -1.19 26.33
CA VAL A 347 -3.27 -0.15 26.28
C VAL A 347 -1.91 -0.82 26.19
N TYR A 348 -1.08 -0.28 25.30
CA TYR A 348 0.28 -0.78 25.06
C TYR A 348 1.29 -0.19 26.04
#